data_2866532432687592e7699e905a7286f5
#
_entry.id   2866532432687592e7699e905a7286f5
#
_cell.length_a   1.000
_cell.length_b   1.000
_cell.length_c   1.000
_cell.angle_alpha   90.00
_cell.angle_beta   90.00
_cell.angle_gamma   90.00
#
_symmetry.space_group_name_H-M   'P 1'
#
loop_
_entity.id
_entity.type
_entity.pdbx_description
1 polymer ?
#
loop_
_entity_poly.entity_id
_entity_poly.type
_entity_poly.pdbx_seq_one_letter_code
_entity_poly.pdbx_strand_id
1 'polypeptide(L)'
;MNKRQVGAFWEEAVTAYLMRSGVNILERNYRCSRGEIDIIGFHRGCLVFFEVKYRNDDRFGTALEAVGSAKQEKICRCADWYLWKHPAEGDVQIRFDVVAVCGKEIQWIQNAFEYRLSLIHISEPTRQAE
;
A
#
# COMPACT_ATOMS: atom_id res chain seq x y z
N MET A 1 12.66 -3.25 -23.90
CA MET A 1 12.90 -2.65 -22.58
C MET A 1 13.41 -3.70 -21.60
N ASN A 2 14.32 -3.32 -20.73
CA ASN A 2 14.76 -4.24 -19.70
C ASN A 2 13.78 -4.19 -18.53
N LYS A 3 14.01 -5.04 -17.52
CA LYS A 3 13.09 -5.14 -16.40
C LYS A 3 12.91 -3.83 -15.65
N ARG A 4 14.00 -3.09 -15.48
CA ARG A 4 13.92 -1.82 -14.77
C ARG A 4 13.06 -0.81 -15.53
N GLN A 5 13.21 -0.76 -16.84
CA GLN A 5 12.44 0.16 -17.67
C GLN A 5 10.96 -0.22 -17.70
N VAL A 6 10.67 -1.51 -17.72
CA VAL A 6 9.29 -1.99 -17.69
C VAL A 6 8.65 -1.62 -16.36
N GLY A 7 9.38 -1.80 -15.26
CA GLY A 7 8.88 -1.43 -13.95
C GLY A 7 8.59 0.06 -13.86
N ALA A 8 9.51 0.89 -14.34
CA ALA A 8 9.31 2.33 -14.32
C ALA A 8 8.11 2.74 -15.17
N PHE A 9 7.94 2.10 -16.31
CA PHE A 9 6.80 2.38 -17.18
C PHE A 9 5.48 2.12 -16.43
N TRP A 10 5.38 0.96 -15.77
CA TRP A 10 4.14 0.62 -15.09
C TRP A 10 3.92 1.43 -13.82
N GLU A 11 4.98 1.86 -13.16
CA GLU A 11 4.84 2.75 -12.02
C GLU A 11 4.17 4.05 -12.44
N GLU A 12 4.59 4.60 -13.59
CA GLU A 12 3.96 5.82 -14.09
C GLU A 12 2.53 5.56 -14.54
N ALA A 13 2.31 4.43 -15.19
CA ALA A 13 0.98 4.11 -15.69
C ALA A 13 -0.01 3.92 -14.54
N VAL A 14 0.40 3.22 -13.48
CA VAL A 14 -0.44 3.02 -12.32
C VAL A 14 -0.73 4.34 -11.63
N THR A 15 0.30 5.16 -11.45
CA THR A 15 0.11 6.46 -10.82
C THR A 15 -0.90 7.31 -11.61
N ALA A 16 -0.75 7.35 -12.92
CA ALA A 16 -1.67 8.12 -13.75
C ALA A 16 -3.10 7.55 -13.68
N TYR A 17 -3.21 6.24 -13.66
CA TYR A 17 -4.50 5.57 -13.55
C TYR A 17 -5.20 5.96 -12.25
N LEU A 18 -4.47 5.93 -11.15
CA LEU A 18 -5.04 6.28 -9.84
C LEU A 18 -5.45 7.75 -9.80
N MET A 19 -4.62 8.62 -10.35
CA MET A 19 -4.95 10.04 -10.38
C MET A 19 -6.22 10.30 -11.18
N ARG A 20 -6.36 9.65 -12.32
CA ARG A 20 -7.57 9.80 -13.12
C ARG A 20 -8.78 9.23 -12.41
N SER A 21 -8.56 8.31 -11.49
CA SER A 21 -9.64 7.68 -10.74
C SER A 21 -9.96 8.42 -9.44
N GLY A 22 -9.35 9.57 -9.22
CA GLY A 22 -9.71 10.39 -8.09
C GLY A 22 -8.78 10.30 -6.89
N VAL A 23 -7.64 9.66 -7.04
CA VAL A 23 -6.67 9.57 -5.94
C VAL A 23 -5.75 10.77 -5.99
N ASN A 24 -5.60 11.43 -4.84
CA ASN A 24 -4.58 12.46 -4.68
C ASN A 24 -3.31 11.78 -4.20
N ILE A 25 -2.28 11.75 -5.03
CA ILE A 25 -1.03 11.06 -4.70
C ILE A 25 -0.22 11.92 -3.75
N LEU A 26 0.15 11.36 -2.61
CA LEU A 26 0.91 12.08 -1.59
C LEU A 26 2.39 11.71 -1.62
N GLU A 27 2.68 10.42 -1.73
CA GLU A 27 4.06 9.93 -1.73
C GLU A 27 4.18 8.77 -2.70
N ARG A 28 5.37 8.60 -3.24
CA ARG A 28 5.68 7.43 -4.05
C ARG A 28 6.96 6.82 -3.53
N ASN A 29 7.02 5.50 -3.49
CA ASN A 29 8.21 4.77 -3.04
C ASN A 29 8.66 5.22 -1.66
N TYR A 30 7.70 5.24 -0.74
CA TYR A 30 7.96 5.66 0.63
C TYR A 30 8.67 4.54 1.38
N ARG A 31 9.82 4.84 1.96
CA ARG A 31 10.63 3.83 2.62
C ARG A 31 10.77 4.09 4.09
N CYS A 32 10.81 3.02 4.86
CA CYS A 32 11.15 3.07 6.26
C CYS A 32 12.07 1.89 6.56
N SER A 33 12.47 1.74 7.81
CA SER A 33 13.39 0.66 8.17
C SER A 33 12.77 -0.72 8.00
N ARG A 34 11.44 -0.81 7.96
CA ARG A 34 10.75 -2.08 7.85
C ARG A 34 10.39 -2.46 6.42
N GLY A 35 10.48 -1.55 5.48
CA GLY A 35 10.13 -1.86 4.11
C GLY A 35 9.75 -0.63 3.33
N GLU A 36 8.83 -0.81 2.39
CA GLU A 36 8.49 0.24 1.46
C GLU A 36 7.01 0.17 1.12
N ILE A 37 6.41 1.33 0.89
CA ILE A 37 5.05 1.42 0.37
C ILE A 37 5.13 2.08 -1.00
N ASP A 38 4.55 1.44 -2.00
CA ASP A 38 4.71 1.90 -3.37
C ASP A 38 4.08 3.25 -3.61
N ILE A 39 2.87 3.46 -3.11
CA ILE A 39 2.16 4.72 -3.28
C ILE A 39 1.36 5.00 -2.01
N ILE A 40 1.36 6.25 -1.57
CA ILE A 40 0.48 6.70 -0.51
C ILE A 40 -0.39 7.79 -1.11
N GLY A 41 -1.69 7.70 -0.94
CA GLY A 41 -2.60 8.67 -1.50
C GLY A 41 -3.82 8.90 -0.63
N PHE A 42 -4.66 9.81 -1.08
CA PHE A 42 -5.89 10.13 -0.39
C PHE A 42 -7.05 9.93 -1.34
N HIS A 43 -8.07 9.20 -0.92
CA HIS A 43 -9.18 8.84 -1.80
C HIS A 43 -10.45 8.71 -0.97
N ARG A 44 -11.44 9.55 -1.29
CA ARG A 44 -12.77 9.49 -0.65
C ARG A 44 -12.69 9.48 0.85
N GLY A 45 -11.90 10.39 1.40
CA GLY A 45 -11.80 10.54 2.84
C GLY A 45 -10.88 9.56 3.53
N CYS A 46 -10.22 8.67 2.78
CA CYS A 46 -9.32 7.68 3.34
C CYS A 46 -7.89 7.97 2.95
N LEU A 47 -6.98 7.80 3.89
CA LEU A 47 -5.57 7.75 3.59
C LEU A 47 -5.28 6.32 3.16
N VAL A 48 -4.78 6.14 1.96
CA VAL A 48 -4.66 4.83 1.34
C VAL A 48 -3.21 4.49 1.10
N PHE A 49 -2.84 3.28 1.51
CA PHE A 49 -1.49 2.75 1.29
C PHE A 49 -1.62 1.68 0.22
N PHE A 50 -0.95 1.89 -0.91
CA PHE A 50 -1.08 1.02 -2.07
C PHE A 50 0.13 0.11 -2.24
N GLU A 51 -0.12 -1.14 -2.52
CA GLU A 51 0.90 -2.08 -2.96
C GLU A 51 0.65 -2.37 -4.43
N VAL A 52 1.67 -2.22 -5.26
CA VAL A 52 1.55 -2.47 -6.69
C VAL A 52 2.18 -3.82 -6.99
N LYS A 53 1.44 -4.69 -7.64
CA LYS A 53 1.87 -6.05 -7.90
C LYS A 53 1.85 -6.32 -9.38
N TYR A 54 2.97 -6.80 -9.90
CA TYR A 54 3.09 -7.10 -11.32
C TYR A 54 3.03 -8.60 -11.53
N ARG A 55 2.25 -9.02 -12.54
CA ARG A 55 2.12 -10.41 -12.87
C ARG A 55 2.39 -10.60 -14.35
N ASN A 56 3.05 -11.70 -14.69
CA ASN A 56 3.36 -11.98 -16.07
C ASN A 56 2.21 -12.63 -16.81
N ASP A 57 1.28 -13.21 -16.09
CA ASP A 57 0.12 -13.83 -16.73
C ASP A 57 -1.09 -12.90 -16.54
N ASP A 58 -2.20 -13.28 -17.14
CA ASP A 58 -3.38 -12.44 -17.08
C ASP A 58 -4.36 -12.90 -16.03
N ARG A 59 -3.91 -13.70 -15.07
CA ARG A 59 -4.76 -14.11 -13.98
C ARG A 59 -4.63 -13.11 -12.85
N PHE A 60 -5.72 -12.49 -12.48
CA PHE A 60 -5.69 -11.59 -11.35
C PHE A 60 -5.70 -12.35 -10.01
N GLY A 61 -6.15 -13.58 -10.02
CA GLY A 61 -6.16 -14.39 -8.84
C GLY A 61 -6.83 -13.68 -7.69
N THR A 62 -6.29 -13.80 -6.50
CA THR A 62 -6.79 -13.05 -5.38
C THR A 62 -5.72 -12.05 -4.97
N ALA A 63 -6.16 -10.86 -4.65
CA ALA A 63 -5.24 -9.83 -4.18
C ALA A 63 -4.54 -10.26 -2.91
N LEU A 64 -5.26 -11.00 -2.07
CA LEU A 64 -4.68 -11.46 -0.81
C LEU A 64 -3.57 -12.46 -1.06
N GLU A 65 -3.72 -13.30 -2.09
CA GLU A 65 -2.66 -14.23 -2.44
C GLU A 65 -1.45 -13.51 -3.01
N ALA A 66 -1.70 -12.38 -3.67
CA ALA A 66 -0.61 -11.62 -4.24
C ALA A 66 0.22 -10.93 -3.16
N VAL A 67 -0.38 -10.63 -2.02
CA VAL A 67 0.33 -9.95 -0.95
C VAL A 67 0.25 -10.83 0.28
N GLY A 68 1.31 -11.57 0.55
CA GLY A 68 1.33 -12.49 1.65
C GLY A 68 1.36 -11.82 3.00
N SER A 69 1.18 -12.64 4.02
CA SER A 69 1.06 -12.16 5.39
C SER A 69 2.29 -11.36 5.84
N ALA A 70 3.47 -11.83 5.51
CA ALA A 70 4.70 -11.12 5.91
C ALA A 70 4.79 -9.75 5.24
N LYS A 71 4.38 -9.66 3.99
CA LYS A 71 4.41 -8.38 3.28
C LYS A 71 3.36 -7.44 3.85
N GLN A 72 2.19 -7.94 4.19
CA GLN A 72 1.15 -7.13 4.81
C GLN A 72 1.64 -6.54 6.12
N GLU A 73 2.36 -7.34 6.90
CA GLU A 73 2.91 -6.88 8.17
C GLU A 73 3.90 -5.73 7.92
N LYS A 74 4.77 -5.88 6.94
CA LYS A 74 5.75 -4.83 6.64
C LYS A 74 5.07 -3.56 6.17
N ILE A 75 4.05 -3.67 5.36
CA ILE A 75 3.31 -2.50 4.88
C ILE A 75 2.65 -1.80 6.05
N CYS A 76 2.07 -2.55 6.98
CA CYS A 76 1.44 -1.95 8.16
C CYS A 76 2.45 -1.23 9.04
N ARG A 77 3.66 -1.79 9.19
CA ARG A 77 4.69 -1.12 9.99
C ARG A 77 5.17 0.17 9.32
N CYS A 78 5.27 0.16 7.99
CA CYS A 78 5.60 1.38 7.27
C CYS A 78 4.48 2.40 7.36
N ALA A 79 3.24 1.95 7.34
CA ALA A 79 2.10 2.85 7.49
C ALA A 79 2.11 3.49 8.88
N ASP A 80 2.42 2.70 9.91
CA ASP A 80 2.56 3.25 11.27
C ASP A 80 3.58 4.36 11.31
N TRP A 81 4.73 4.14 10.67
CA TRP A 81 5.80 5.12 10.65
C TRP A 81 5.35 6.39 9.93
N TYR A 82 4.68 6.22 8.81
CA TYR A 82 4.18 7.38 8.05
C TYR A 82 3.19 8.18 8.89
N LEU A 83 2.25 7.49 9.54
CA LEU A 83 1.24 8.16 10.35
C LEU A 83 1.85 8.89 11.53
N TRP A 84 2.90 8.31 12.11
CA TRP A 84 3.56 8.95 13.23
C TRP A 84 4.28 10.22 12.78
N LYS A 85 4.90 10.19 11.62
CA LYS A 85 5.63 11.33 11.10
C LYS A 85 4.73 12.39 10.47
N HIS A 86 3.52 12.02 10.08
CA HIS A 86 2.60 12.94 9.43
C HIS A 86 1.26 12.89 10.15
N PRO A 87 1.20 13.44 11.36
CA PRO A 87 -0.05 13.34 12.11
C PRO A 87 -1.17 14.09 11.42
N ALA A 88 -2.32 13.43 11.33
CA ALA A 88 -3.48 14.03 10.73
C ALA A 88 -4.21 14.89 11.75
N GLU A 89 -4.98 15.84 11.25
CA GLU A 89 -5.85 16.61 12.12
C GLU A 89 -7.16 15.87 12.22
N GLY A 90 -7.44 15.37 13.42
CA GLY A 90 -8.63 14.59 13.62
C GLY A 90 -8.45 13.14 13.23
N ASP A 91 -9.54 12.40 13.25
CA ASP A 91 -9.49 11.00 12.93
C ASP A 91 -9.48 10.82 11.42
N VAL A 92 -8.54 10.04 10.95
CA VAL A 92 -8.43 9.72 9.54
C VAL A 92 -8.61 8.24 9.38
N GLN A 93 -9.46 7.85 8.45
CA GLN A 93 -9.60 6.44 8.13
C GLN A 93 -8.49 6.02 7.21
N ILE A 94 -7.95 4.83 7.42
CA ILE A 94 -6.90 4.31 6.56
C ILE A 94 -7.41 3.10 5.81
N ARG A 95 -6.78 2.83 4.68
CA ARG A 95 -7.19 1.71 3.84
C ARG A 95 -5.95 1.15 3.15
N PHE A 96 -5.91 -0.14 2.95
CA PHE A 96 -4.80 -0.81 2.27
C PHE A 96 -5.33 -1.39 0.97
N ASP A 97 -4.81 -0.90 -0.14
CA ASP A 97 -5.27 -1.30 -1.46
C ASP A 97 -4.15 -2.00 -2.23
N VAL A 98 -4.53 -2.83 -3.17
CA VAL A 98 -3.58 -3.47 -4.06
C VAL A 98 -3.93 -3.09 -5.49
N VAL A 99 -2.92 -2.71 -6.26
CA VAL A 99 -3.09 -2.46 -7.68
C VAL A 99 -2.33 -3.57 -8.41
N ALA A 100 -3.05 -4.43 -9.09
CA ALA A 100 -2.46 -5.54 -9.80
C ALA A 100 -2.33 -5.20 -11.27
N VAL A 101 -1.13 -5.40 -11.82
CA VAL A 101 -0.90 -5.23 -13.24
C VAL A 101 -0.70 -6.61 -13.82
N CYS A 102 -1.64 -7.05 -14.64
CA CYS A 102 -1.60 -8.37 -15.26
C CYS A 102 -1.58 -8.18 -16.76
N GLY A 103 -0.48 -8.58 -17.38
CA GLY A 103 -0.32 -8.31 -18.79
C GLY A 103 -0.33 -6.82 -19.04
N LYS A 104 -1.35 -6.33 -19.71
CA LYS A 104 -1.49 -4.89 -19.99
C LYS A 104 -2.66 -4.28 -19.26
N GLU A 105 -3.25 -5.01 -18.32
CA GLU A 105 -4.42 -4.53 -17.62
C GLU A 105 -4.09 -4.16 -16.19
N ILE A 106 -4.75 -3.11 -15.70
CA ILE A 106 -4.60 -2.66 -14.33
C ILE A 106 -5.90 -2.95 -13.60
N GLN A 107 -5.79 -3.62 -12.46
CA GLN A 107 -6.95 -3.86 -11.62
C GLN A 107 -6.67 -3.27 -10.24
N TRP A 108 -7.56 -2.42 -9.77
CA TRP A 108 -7.43 -1.77 -8.47
C TRP A 108 -8.38 -2.45 -7.50
N ILE A 109 -7.81 -3.08 -6.47
CA ILE A 109 -8.59 -3.76 -5.44
C ILE A 109 -8.55 -2.88 -4.19
N GLN A 110 -9.68 -2.29 -3.86
CA GLN A 110 -9.77 -1.42 -2.70
C GLN A 110 -9.99 -2.26 -1.46
N ASN A 111 -9.40 -1.82 -0.36
CA ASN A 111 -9.53 -2.48 0.94
C ASN A 111 -9.16 -3.95 0.84
N ALA A 112 -8.01 -4.20 0.26
CA ALA A 112 -7.57 -5.56 -0.05
C ALA A 112 -7.20 -6.36 1.20
N PHE A 113 -6.75 -5.69 2.25
CA PHE A 113 -6.47 -6.36 3.52
C PHE A 113 -6.60 -5.33 4.64
N GLU A 114 -6.69 -5.82 5.85
CA GLU A 114 -6.91 -4.95 7.00
C GLU A 114 -5.63 -4.72 7.76
N TYR A 115 -5.60 -3.65 8.52
CA TYR A 115 -4.47 -3.32 9.36
C TYR A 115 -4.19 -4.46 10.32
N ARG A 116 -2.91 -4.77 10.53
CA ARG A 116 -2.48 -5.82 11.42
C ARG A 116 -1.59 -5.26 12.49
N LEU A 117 -1.89 -5.56 13.73
CA LEU A 117 -1.02 -5.19 14.81
C LEU A 117 0.23 -6.06 14.80
N SER A 118 1.34 -5.46 15.19
CA SER A 118 2.56 -6.22 15.35
C SER A 118 2.45 -7.13 16.56
N LEU A 119 2.99 -8.34 16.47
CA LEU A 119 3.05 -9.21 17.63
C LEU A 119 3.88 -8.59 18.74
N ILE A 120 4.87 -7.80 18.38
CA ILE A 120 5.68 -7.12 19.37
C ILE A 120 4.82 -6.15 20.15
N HIS A 121 3.95 -5.41 19.46
CA HIS A 121 3.07 -4.48 20.14
C HIS A 121 2.11 -5.23 21.07
N ILE A 122 1.61 -6.35 20.65
CA ILE A 122 0.71 -7.12 21.46
C ILE A 122 1.40 -7.62 22.72
N SER A 123 2.67 -7.97 22.60
CA SER A 123 3.38 -8.53 23.74
C SER A 123 3.94 -7.49 24.67
N GLU A 124 3.68 -6.21 24.44
CA GLU A 124 4.14 -5.15 25.32
C GLU A 124 2.95 -4.44 25.94
N PRO A 125 2.25 -5.11 26.79
CA PRO A 125 1.03 -4.57 27.33
C PRO A 125 1.22 -3.36 28.18
N THR A 126 2.38 -3.22 28.74
CA THR A 126 2.57 -2.16 29.66
C THR A 126 2.56 -0.82 29.07
N ARG A 127 2.72 -0.82 27.80
CA ARG A 127 2.76 0.39 27.24
C ARG A 127 1.63 1.18 27.48
N GLN A 128 0.70 0.67 27.68
CA GLN A 128 -0.30 1.34 27.80
C GLN A 128 -0.67 1.68 28.95
N ALA A 129 -0.64 1.36 29.43
CA ALA A 129 -1.15 1.72 30.44
C ALA A 129 -0.97 2.80 30.96
N GLU A 130 -0.61 2.88 30.95
CA GLU A 130 -0.56 3.70 31.47
C GLU A 130 -0.82 4.43 31.36
#